data_dffd2d709d28adc9f9134881ba9dad28
#
_entry.id   dffd2d709d28adc9f9134881ba9dad28
#
_cell.length_a   1.000
_cell.length_b   1.000
_cell.length_c   1.000
_cell.angle_alpha   90.00
_cell.angle_beta   90.00
_cell.angle_gamma   90.00
#
_symmetry.space_group_name_H-M   'P 1'
#
loop_
_entity.id
_entity.type
_entity.pdbx_description
1 polymer ?
#
loop_
_entity_poly.entity_id
_entity_poly.type
_entity_poly.pdbx_seq_one_letter_code
_entity_poly.pdbx_strand_id
1 'polypeptide(L)'
;MSETPPFPDLCYCYHRRGFALASMRKPMLSRYYIQCDLEARLEDWPDDRFWQEFRARCPKDMADSIVTGPSIEKSIAPLRSFVSEPMRYGHLFLAGDGAHIVPPTGAKGLNLAVSDVFYLSRALTETYRTGRTRYLDYYYSDMALRRVWTLRACPGG
;
A
#
# COMPACT_ATOMS: atom_id res chain seq x y z
N MET A 1 0.81 0.10 17.31
CA MET A 1 -0.53 -0.32 17.79
C MET A 1 -0.74 0.18 19.20
N SER A 2 -1.93 0.52 19.61
CA SER A 2 -2.25 1.01 20.96
C SER A 2 -3.56 0.38 21.44
N GLU A 3 -3.66 0.09 22.73
CA GLU A 3 -4.87 -0.43 23.43
C GLU A 3 -5.79 0.70 23.89
N THR A 4 -6.03 1.67 23.04
CA THR A 4 -6.97 2.74 23.33
C THR A 4 -8.28 2.49 22.59
N PRO A 5 -9.42 3.05 23.08
CA PRO A 5 -10.64 3.04 22.29
C PRO A 5 -10.33 3.59 20.89
N PRO A 6 -10.63 2.80 19.84
CA PRO A 6 -10.28 3.22 18.50
C PRO A 6 -11.17 4.37 18.05
N PHE A 7 -10.66 5.18 17.16
CA PHE A 7 -11.53 5.97 16.33
C PHE A 7 -12.42 5.00 15.53
N PRO A 8 -13.75 5.18 15.54
CA PRO A 8 -14.68 4.15 15.04
C PRO A 8 -14.54 3.86 13.56
N ASP A 9 -13.99 4.80 12.80
CA ASP A 9 -13.89 4.73 11.36
C ASP A 9 -12.45 4.49 10.87
N LEU A 10 -12.32 4.00 9.65
CA LEU A 10 -11.08 4.01 8.91
C LEU A 10 -10.85 5.43 8.38
N CYS A 11 -9.90 6.15 8.97
CA CYS A 11 -9.66 7.55 8.65
C CYS A 11 -8.33 7.76 7.94
N TYR A 12 -8.40 8.44 6.80
CA TYR A 12 -7.26 8.92 6.03
C TYR A 12 -7.17 10.43 6.15
N CYS A 13 -6.08 10.94 6.69
CA CYS A 13 -5.83 12.37 6.83
C CYS A 13 -4.68 12.78 5.89
N TYR A 14 -4.98 13.68 4.96
CA TYR A 14 -3.99 14.32 4.11
C TYR A 14 -3.71 15.72 4.61
N HIS A 15 -2.48 15.98 4.96
CA HIS A 15 -2.06 17.27 5.49
C HIS A 15 -0.72 17.68 4.89
N ARG A 16 -0.41 19.00 4.87
CA ARG A 16 0.88 19.51 4.39
C ARG A 16 2.09 18.93 5.14
N ARG A 17 1.91 18.42 6.35
CA ARG A 17 2.93 17.73 7.15
C ARG A 17 3.08 16.24 6.80
N GLY A 18 2.30 15.75 5.85
CA GLY A 18 2.28 14.37 5.44
C GLY A 18 1.00 13.62 5.82
N PHE A 19 0.94 12.39 5.40
CA PHE A 19 -0.20 11.49 5.58
C PHE A 19 -0.31 10.97 7.02
N ALA A 20 -1.55 10.76 7.47
CA ALA A 20 -1.86 10.03 8.69
C ALA A 20 -3.06 9.10 8.47
N LEU A 21 -3.10 7.97 9.17
CA LEU A 21 -4.14 6.97 9.04
C LEU A 21 -4.45 6.34 10.41
N ALA A 22 -5.74 6.27 10.75
CA ALA A 22 -6.25 5.47 11.87
C ALA A 22 -7.04 4.28 11.33
N SER A 23 -6.80 3.09 11.87
CA SER A 23 -7.47 1.85 11.49
C SER A 23 -7.77 1.01 12.72
N MET A 24 -9.06 0.81 13.01
CA MET A 24 -9.49 -0.14 14.04
C MET A 24 -9.16 -1.57 13.62
N ARG A 25 -8.61 -2.36 14.53
CA ARG A 25 -8.31 -3.78 14.34
C ARG A 25 -9.23 -4.66 15.17
N LYS A 26 -9.55 -4.20 16.39
CA LYS A 26 -10.50 -4.81 17.33
C LYS A 26 -11.09 -3.69 18.18
N PRO A 27 -12.16 -3.93 18.97
CA PRO A 27 -12.80 -2.89 19.81
C PRO A 27 -11.86 -2.10 20.74
N MET A 28 -10.73 -2.70 21.15
CA MET A 28 -9.72 -2.06 22.00
C MET A 28 -8.32 -2.12 21.39
N LEU A 29 -8.23 -2.24 20.05
CA LEU A 29 -6.94 -2.30 19.37
C LEU A 29 -7.00 -1.50 18.07
N SER A 30 -6.16 -0.49 17.98
CA SER A 30 -6.03 0.33 16.79
C SER A 30 -4.60 0.41 16.29
N ARG A 31 -4.48 0.59 15.00
CA ARG A 31 -3.21 0.85 14.34
C ARG A 31 -3.26 2.27 13.77
N TYR A 32 -2.26 3.04 14.12
CA TYR A 32 -2.07 4.41 13.65
C TYR A 32 -0.80 4.50 12.82
N TYR A 33 -0.85 5.30 11.77
CA TYR A 33 0.29 5.52 10.87
C TYR A 33 0.47 7.01 10.67
N ILE A 34 1.72 7.42 10.60
CA ILE A 34 2.11 8.75 10.13
C ILE A 34 3.22 8.61 9.11
N GLN A 35 3.19 9.43 8.11
CA GLN A 35 4.32 9.55 7.19
C GLN A 35 5.47 10.28 7.89
N CYS A 36 6.68 9.76 7.77
CA CYS A 36 7.90 10.36 8.25
C CYS A 36 8.97 10.36 7.16
N ASP A 37 10.06 11.07 7.39
CA ASP A 37 11.20 11.09 6.47
C ASP A 37 11.86 9.72 6.38
N LEU A 38 12.57 9.45 5.28
CA LEU A 38 13.29 8.20 5.07
C LEU A 38 14.41 7.99 6.09
N GLU A 39 14.98 9.09 6.58
CA GLU A 39 16.07 9.11 7.57
C GLU A 39 15.55 9.02 9.01
N ALA A 40 14.23 8.99 9.21
CA ALA A 40 13.63 8.97 10.54
C ALA A 40 14.01 7.68 11.30
N ARG A 41 14.37 7.84 12.55
CA ARG A 41 14.72 6.75 13.46
C ARG A 41 13.61 6.53 14.47
N LEU A 42 13.43 5.30 14.90
CA LEU A 42 12.34 4.96 15.82
C LEU A 42 12.49 5.68 17.18
N GLU A 43 13.74 5.88 17.60
CA GLU A 43 14.10 6.57 18.85
C GLU A 43 13.63 8.03 18.86
N ASP A 44 13.53 8.67 17.68
CA ASP A 44 13.08 10.04 17.53
C ASP A 44 11.55 10.19 17.67
N TRP A 45 10.84 9.07 17.79
CA TRP A 45 9.38 9.02 17.81
C TRP A 45 8.83 8.42 19.11
N PRO A 46 9.08 9.03 20.30
CA PRO A 46 8.39 8.64 21.52
C PRO A 46 6.88 8.82 21.36
N ASP A 47 6.07 8.18 22.21
CA ASP A 47 4.61 8.18 22.07
C ASP A 47 4.02 9.58 22.07
N ASP A 48 4.49 10.46 22.93
CA ASP A 48 4.01 11.84 23.01
C ASP A 48 4.20 12.61 21.69
N ARG A 49 5.38 12.48 21.08
CA ARG A 49 5.67 13.09 19.79
C ARG A 49 4.81 12.49 18.68
N PHE A 50 4.65 11.17 18.70
CA PHE A 50 3.79 10.48 17.73
C PHE A 50 2.35 11.00 17.79
N TRP A 51 1.78 11.07 18.99
CA TRP A 51 0.41 11.55 19.17
C TRP A 51 0.24 13.02 18.84
N GLN A 52 1.23 13.85 19.17
CA GLN A 52 1.23 15.27 18.80
C GLN A 52 1.20 15.43 17.27
N GLU A 53 2.07 14.72 16.55
CA GLU A 53 2.11 14.76 15.09
C GLU A 53 0.87 14.14 14.45
N PHE A 54 0.34 13.07 15.02
CA PHE A 54 -0.87 12.46 14.51
C PHE A 54 -2.05 13.43 14.59
N ARG A 55 -2.28 14.04 15.75
CA ARG A 55 -3.32 15.03 15.96
C ARG A 55 -3.15 16.27 15.08
N ALA A 56 -1.93 16.74 14.89
CA ALA A 56 -1.65 17.90 14.03
C ALA A 56 -1.98 17.69 12.55
N ARG A 57 -2.15 16.45 12.12
CA ARG A 57 -2.51 16.07 10.73
C ARG A 57 -3.99 15.76 10.55
N CYS A 58 -4.73 15.64 11.65
CA CYS A 58 -6.16 15.36 11.64
C CYS A 58 -6.99 16.65 11.65
N PRO A 59 -8.24 16.62 11.13
CA PRO A 59 -9.22 17.65 11.41
C PRO A 59 -9.40 17.86 12.92
N LYS A 60 -9.74 19.07 13.33
CA LYS A 60 -9.76 19.45 14.75
C LYS A 60 -10.72 18.59 15.58
N ASP A 61 -11.92 18.37 15.09
CA ASP A 61 -12.96 17.52 15.71
C ASP A 61 -12.47 16.09 15.95
N MET A 62 -11.80 15.52 14.95
CA MET A 62 -11.16 14.21 15.06
C MET A 62 -10.00 14.26 16.07
N ALA A 63 -9.11 15.22 15.97
CA ALA A 63 -7.95 15.35 16.86
C ALA A 63 -8.36 15.45 18.34
N ASP A 64 -9.45 16.17 18.62
CA ASP A 64 -9.99 16.35 19.97
C ASP A 64 -10.64 15.07 20.53
N SER A 65 -11.15 14.19 19.66
CA SER A 65 -11.80 12.92 20.05
C SER A 65 -10.83 11.75 20.21
N ILE A 66 -9.58 11.86 19.75
CA ILE A 66 -8.60 10.78 19.83
C ILE A 66 -8.17 10.53 21.27
N VAL A 67 -8.42 9.32 21.76
CA VAL A 67 -7.85 8.83 23.02
C VAL A 67 -6.44 8.33 22.75
N THR A 68 -5.47 8.91 23.46
CA THR A 68 -4.05 8.53 23.33
C THR A 68 -3.66 7.56 24.44
N GLY A 69 -2.66 6.74 24.19
CA GLY A 69 -2.12 5.79 25.16
C GLY A 69 -0.77 5.25 24.71
N PRO A 70 -0.14 4.39 25.52
CA PRO A 70 1.15 3.79 25.19
C PRO A 70 1.05 2.93 23.94
N SER A 71 2.13 2.90 23.16
CA SER A 71 2.22 1.98 22.03
C SER A 71 2.59 0.57 22.51
N ILE A 72 1.86 -0.43 22.04
CA ILE A 72 2.19 -1.85 22.22
C ILE A 72 3.35 -2.24 21.31
N GLU A 73 3.29 -1.73 20.07
CA GLU A 73 4.28 -1.99 19.04
C GLU A 73 4.44 -0.73 18.17
N LYS A 74 5.67 -0.40 17.87
CA LYS A 74 6.02 0.72 16.99
C LYS A 74 7.12 0.29 16.04
N SER A 75 6.97 0.60 14.77
CA SER A 75 7.96 0.31 13.74
C SER A 75 7.94 1.35 12.64
N ILE A 76 9.05 1.51 11.93
CA ILE A 76 9.14 2.30 10.69
C ILE A 76 9.25 1.31 9.54
N ALA A 77 8.40 1.46 8.55
CA ALA A 77 8.41 0.66 7.33
C ALA A 77 8.76 1.53 6.12
N PRO A 78 9.89 1.29 5.44
CA PRO A 78 10.20 2.00 4.22
C PRO A 78 9.22 1.59 3.12
N LEU A 79 8.37 2.51 2.71
CA LEU A 79 7.42 2.28 1.61
C LEU A 79 8.14 2.54 0.29
N ARG A 80 8.33 1.47 -0.46
CA ARG A 80 8.94 1.52 -1.79
C ARG A 80 7.84 1.46 -2.84
N SER A 81 8.08 2.08 -3.97
CA SER A 81 7.26 1.95 -5.17
C SER A 81 8.15 1.53 -6.32
N PHE A 82 7.79 0.44 -6.97
CA PHE A 82 8.55 -0.14 -8.07
C PHE A 82 7.60 -0.75 -9.09
N VAL A 83 7.93 -0.66 -10.37
CA VAL A 83 7.28 -1.38 -11.46
C VAL A 83 8.33 -1.82 -12.45
N SER A 84 8.34 -3.10 -12.76
CA SER A 84 9.17 -3.66 -13.84
C SER A 84 8.50 -3.44 -15.19
N GLU A 85 9.21 -2.80 -16.10
CA GLU A 85 8.76 -2.62 -17.50
C GLU A 85 9.87 -3.07 -18.46
N PRO A 86 9.62 -4.12 -19.24
CA PRO A 86 8.43 -4.98 -19.26
C PRO A 86 8.36 -5.94 -18.06
N MET A 87 7.18 -6.55 -17.81
CA MET A 87 7.01 -7.57 -16.77
C MET A 87 7.49 -8.96 -17.22
N ARG A 88 8.46 -9.00 -18.10
CA ARG A 88 9.09 -10.22 -18.59
C ARG A 88 10.53 -9.99 -19.09
N TYR A 89 11.32 -11.06 -19.09
CA TYR A 89 12.60 -11.11 -19.75
C TYR A 89 12.80 -12.50 -20.39
N GLY A 90 12.82 -12.57 -21.72
CA GLY A 90 12.82 -13.86 -22.43
C GLY A 90 11.61 -14.72 -22.04
N HIS A 91 11.88 -15.88 -21.43
CA HIS A 91 10.87 -16.81 -20.92
C HIS A 91 10.59 -16.65 -19.42
N LEU A 92 11.20 -15.68 -18.76
CA LEU A 92 10.91 -15.33 -17.38
C LEU A 92 9.78 -14.31 -17.35
N PHE A 93 8.73 -14.60 -16.59
CA PHE A 93 7.58 -13.71 -16.38
C PHE A 93 7.51 -13.31 -14.91
N LEU A 94 7.32 -12.02 -14.65
CA LEU A 94 7.19 -11.47 -13.32
C LEU A 94 5.72 -11.22 -13.00
N ALA A 95 5.30 -11.50 -11.77
CA ALA A 95 3.95 -11.25 -11.29
C ALA A 95 3.95 -10.85 -9.81
N GLY A 96 2.95 -10.11 -9.37
CA GLY A 96 2.81 -9.64 -7.99
C GLY A 96 3.99 -8.77 -7.55
N ASP A 97 4.44 -8.94 -6.32
CA ASP A 97 5.51 -8.11 -5.73
C ASP A 97 6.85 -8.23 -6.47
N GLY A 98 7.06 -9.31 -7.21
CA GLY A 98 8.22 -9.46 -8.11
C GLY A 98 8.17 -8.55 -9.33
N ALA A 99 6.99 -8.14 -9.76
CA ALA A 99 6.76 -7.26 -10.91
C ALA A 99 6.51 -5.82 -10.51
N HIS A 100 5.80 -5.60 -9.41
CA HIS A 100 5.45 -4.27 -8.93
C HIS A 100 5.25 -4.22 -7.42
N ILE A 101 5.74 -3.16 -6.82
CA ILE A 101 5.50 -2.80 -5.43
C ILE A 101 4.70 -1.50 -5.42
N VAL A 102 3.55 -1.52 -4.80
CA VAL A 102 2.69 -0.34 -4.65
C VAL A 102 2.51 -0.01 -3.17
N PRO A 103 2.38 1.27 -2.80
CA PRO A 103 2.15 1.65 -1.41
C PRO A 103 0.90 0.97 -0.84
N PRO A 104 0.93 0.48 0.41
CA PRO A 104 -0.16 -0.27 1.01
C PRO A 104 -1.38 0.60 1.35
N THR A 105 -1.29 1.91 1.23
CA THR A 105 -2.35 2.87 1.56
C THR A 105 -3.67 2.60 0.86
N GLY A 106 -3.63 2.07 -0.37
CA GLY A 106 -4.83 1.70 -1.13
C GLY A 106 -5.22 0.23 -1.04
N ALA A 107 -4.48 -0.61 -0.30
CA ALA A 107 -4.67 -2.06 -0.20
C ALA A 107 -4.81 -2.76 -1.59
N LYS A 108 -4.11 -2.27 -2.61
CA LYS A 108 -4.28 -2.69 -4.01
C LYS A 108 -3.30 -3.79 -4.45
N GLY A 109 -2.25 -4.07 -3.66
CA GLY A 109 -1.19 -5.01 -4.05
C GLY A 109 -1.72 -6.41 -4.37
N LEU A 110 -2.55 -7.00 -3.50
CA LEU A 110 -3.15 -8.30 -3.74
C LEU A 110 -4.03 -8.31 -5.01
N ASN A 111 -4.85 -7.29 -5.21
CA ASN A 111 -5.72 -7.20 -6.38
C ASN A 111 -4.93 -7.10 -7.69
N LEU A 112 -3.80 -6.40 -7.67
CA LEU A 112 -2.88 -6.34 -8.81
C LEU A 112 -2.24 -7.71 -9.07
N ALA A 113 -1.73 -8.38 -8.04
CA ALA A 113 -1.15 -9.71 -8.16
C ALA A 113 -2.15 -10.73 -8.75
N VAL A 114 -3.41 -10.70 -8.30
CA VAL A 114 -4.48 -11.55 -8.86
C VAL A 114 -4.74 -11.22 -10.34
N SER A 115 -4.74 -9.94 -10.71
CA SER A 115 -4.90 -9.57 -12.12
C SER A 115 -3.73 -9.99 -13.00
N ASP A 116 -2.49 -9.98 -12.48
CA ASP A 116 -1.34 -10.50 -13.20
C ASP A 116 -1.48 -12.00 -13.49
N VAL A 117 -1.87 -12.77 -12.47
CA VAL A 117 -2.13 -14.20 -12.63
C VAL A 117 -3.21 -14.45 -13.69
N PHE A 118 -4.27 -13.65 -13.69
CA PHE A 118 -5.34 -13.75 -14.69
C PHE A 118 -4.81 -13.50 -16.11
N TYR A 119 -4.06 -12.43 -16.34
CA TYR A 119 -3.53 -12.13 -17.68
C TYR A 119 -2.47 -13.13 -18.10
N LEU A 120 -1.57 -13.55 -17.20
CA LEU A 120 -0.53 -14.52 -17.50
C LEU A 120 -1.11 -15.90 -17.81
N SER A 121 -2.09 -16.38 -17.03
CA SER A 121 -2.74 -17.66 -17.27
C SER A 121 -3.44 -17.71 -18.64
N ARG A 122 -4.12 -16.62 -19.01
CA ARG A 122 -4.72 -16.52 -20.35
C ARG A 122 -3.68 -16.53 -21.46
N ALA A 123 -2.59 -15.78 -21.30
CA ALA A 123 -1.51 -15.74 -22.28
C ALA A 123 -0.86 -17.12 -22.45
N LEU A 124 -0.60 -17.84 -21.36
CA LEU A 124 -0.09 -19.22 -21.38
C LEU A 124 -1.05 -20.16 -22.09
N THR A 125 -2.32 -20.16 -21.69
CA THR A 125 -3.36 -21.02 -22.28
C THR A 125 -3.45 -20.81 -23.79
N GLU A 126 -3.51 -19.57 -24.26
CA GLU A 126 -3.58 -19.27 -25.69
C GLU A 126 -2.31 -19.66 -26.43
N THR A 127 -1.14 -19.49 -25.81
CA THR A 127 0.13 -19.90 -26.41
C THR A 127 0.20 -21.42 -26.57
N TYR A 128 -0.15 -22.19 -25.54
CA TYR A 128 -0.15 -23.66 -25.62
C TYR A 128 -1.22 -24.18 -26.56
N ARG A 129 -2.39 -23.55 -26.64
CA ARG A 129 -3.47 -23.93 -27.54
C ARG A 129 -3.15 -23.67 -29.03
N THR A 130 -2.47 -22.56 -29.31
CA THR A 130 -2.28 -22.09 -30.69
C THR A 130 -0.85 -22.22 -31.23
N GLY A 131 0.12 -22.51 -30.37
CA GLY A 131 1.54 -22.46 -30.68
C GLY A 131 2.11 -21.06 -30.93
N ARG A 132 1.32 -20.01 -30.71
CA ARG A 132 1.70 -18.61 -30.97
C ARG A 132 2.18 -17.93 -29.70
N THR A 133 3.45 -17.54 -29.65
CA THR A 133 4.06 -16.87 -28.47
C THR A 133 3.63 -15.43 -28.29
N ARG A 134 2.96 -14.81 -29.28
CA ARG A 134 2.55 -13.42 -29.26
C ARG A 134 1.79 -13.01 -27.99
N TYR A 135 0.99 -13.92 -27.42
CA TYR A 135 0.25 -13.66 -26.18
C TYR A 135 1.17 -13.52 -24.97
N LEU A 136 2.23 -14.32 -24.89
CA LEU A 136 3.25 -14.18 -23.86
C LEU A 136 4.18 -13.00 -24.15
N ASP A 137 4.48 -12.75 -25.43
CA ASP A 137 5.45 -11.74 -25.83
C ASP A 137 4.96 -10.31 -25.60
N TYR A 138 3.68 -10.04 -25.80
CA TYR A 138 3.13 -8.69 -25.77
C TYR A 138 1.92 -8.55 -24.85
N TYR A 139 0.94 -9.45 -24.97
CA TYR A 139 -0.35 -9.28 -24.30
C TYR A 139 -0.24 -9.26 -22.78
N TYR A 140 0.52 -10.18 -22.17
CA TYR A 140 0.62 -10.27 -20.73
C TYR A 140 1.14 -8.97 -20.10
N SER A 141 2.33 -8.56 -20.50
CA SER A 141 2.99 -7.37 -19.94
C SER A 141 2.20 -6.10 -20.21
N ASP A 142 1.66 -5.92 -21.42
CA ASP A 142 0.86 -4.74 -21.78
C ASP A 142 -0.40 -4.62 -20.91
N MET A 143 -1.16 -5.70 -20.78
CA MET A 143 -2.40 -5.69 -20.00
C MET A 143 -2.17 -5.51 -18.51
N ALA A 144 -1.15 -6.17 -17.96
CA ALA A 144 -0.80 -6.04 -16.54
C ALA A 144 -0.30 -4.62 -16.23
N LEU A 145 0.60 -4.06 -17.04
CA LEU A 145 1.11 -2.70 -16.87
C LEU A 145 0.01 -1.63 -16.95
N ARG A 146 -0.90 -1.75 -17.92
CA ARG A 146 -2.07 -0.83 -18.00
C ARG A 146 -2.86 -0.84 -16.70
N ARG A 147 -3.07 -2.00 -16.11
CA ARG A 147 -3.79 -2.13 -14.83
C ARG A 147 -3.03 -1.48 -13.69
N VAL A 148 -1.71 -1.72 -13.58
CA VAL A 148 -0.85 -1.11 -12.56
C VAL A 148 -0.89 0.42 -12.66
N TRP A 149 -0.70 0.96 -13.86
CA TRP A 149 -0.66 2.41 -14.07
C TRP A 149 -2.01 3.08 -13.85
N THR A 150 -3.11 2.45 -14.27
CA THR A 150 -4.47 2.96 -13.98
C THR A 150 -4.70 3.10 -12.49
N LEU A 151 -4.28 2.11 -11.68
CA LEU A 151 -4.46 2.15 -10.23
C LEU A 151 -3.51 3.11 -9.52
N ARG A 152 -2.34 3.39 -10.09
CA ARG A 152 -1.40 4.40 -9.56
C ARG A 152 -1.85 5.83 -9.89
N ALA A 153 -2.49 6.03 -11.01
CA ALA A 153 -2.98 7.36 -11.44
C ALA A 153 -4.25 7.82 -10.69
N CYS A 154 -4.95 6.92 -9.99
CA CYS A 154 -6.11 7.32 -9.19
C CYS A 154 -5.64 8.14 -7.97
N PRO A 155 -6.13 9.40 -7.79
CA PRO A 155 -5.87 10.18 -6.59
C PRO A 155 -6.49 9.44 -5.40
N GLY A 156 -5.67 8.96 -4.49
CA GLY A 156 -6.08 8.15 -3.33
C GLY A 156 -5.44 6.76 -3.28
N GLY A 157 -4.48 6.49 -4.17
CA GLY A 157 -3.58 5.34 -4.08
C GLY A 157 -2.23 5.74 -3.53
#